data_5c055bbdc110889a75a5b5988ce63761
#
_entry.id   5c055bbdc110889a75a5b5988ce63761
#
_cell.length_a   1.000
_cell.length_b   1.000
_cell.length_c   1.000
_cell.angle_alpha   90.00
_cell.angle_beta   90.00
_cell.angle_gamma   90.00
#
_symmetry.space_group_name_H-M   'P 1'
#
loop_
_entity.id
_entity.type
_entity.pdbx_description
1 polymer ?
#
loop_
_entity_poly.entity_id
_entity_poly.type
_entity_poly.pdbx_seq_one_letter_code
_entity_poly.pdbx_strand_id
1 'polypeptide(L)' 'MKVKSIVPTEFLVMTEGKVYDVLAVEKGWYRIIDDSGEDYIYPPEMFEVVEA' A
#
# COMPACT_ATOMS: atom_id res chain seq x y z
N MET A 1 -5.78 -4.00 9.01
CA MET A 1 -4.46 -4.46 8.50
C MET A 1 -3.63 -3.28 8.07
N LYS A 2 -2.36 -3.28 8.43
CA LYS A 2 -1.43 -2.23 8.02
C LYS A 2 -0.28 -2.86 7.24
N VAL A 3 0.15 -2.19 6.19
CA VAL A 3 1.22 -2.67 5.32
C VAL A 3 2.25 -1.57 5.12
N LYS A 4 3.50 -1.97 4.92
CA LYS A 4 4.60 -1.04 4.69
C LYS A 4 5.03 -1.16 3.24
N SER A 5 5.18 -0.02 2.56
CA SER A 5 5.64 0.00 1.18
C SER A 5 7.11 -0.41 1.12
N ILE A 6 7.42 -1.38 0.25
CA ILE A 6 8.79 -1.86 0.04
C ILE A 6 9.30 -1.55 -1.35
N VAL A 7 8.57 -0.71 -2.10
CA VAL A 7 8.97 -0.29 -3.45
C VAL A 7 9.60 1.10 -3.41
N PRO A 8 10.49 1.42 -4.36
CA PRO A 8 11.11 2.74 -4.40
C PRO A 8 10.09 3.86 -4.58
N THR A 9 10.24 4.94 -3.81
CA THR A 9 9.33 6.08 -3.82
C THR A 9 9.19 6.71 -5.20
N GLU A 10 10.27 6.76 -5.96
CA GLU A 10 10.29 7.47 -7.25
C GLU A 10 9.41 6.85 -8.33
N PHE A 11 8.94 5.62 -8.14
CA PHE A 11 8.14 4.93 -9.15
C PHE A 11 6.63 5.02 -8.91
N LEU A 12 6.21 5.43 -7.71
CA LEU A 12 4.79 5.41 -7.32
C LEU A 12 4.49 6.58 -6.40
N VAL A 13 3.18 6.86 -6.24
CA VAL A 13 2.71 7.85 -5.28
C VAL A 13 2.64 7.24 -3.88
N MET A 14 3.70 6.54 -3.51
CA MET A 14 3.87 5.90 -2.21
C MET A 14 5.30 6.10 -1.74
N THR A 15 5.47 6.33 -0.44
CA THR A 15 6.78 6.53 0.15
C THR A 15 7.33 5.20 0.63
N GLU A 16 8.52 4.84 0.18
CA GLU A 16 9.18 3.62 0.63
C GLU A 16 9.35 3.63 2.15
N GLY A 17 8.98 2.53 2.80
CA GLY A 17 9.09 2.40 4.24
C GLY A 17 7.92 2.97 5.03
N LYS A 18 7.00 3.69 4.36
CA LYS A 18 5.84 4.25 5.02
C LYS A 18 4.77 3.18 5.22
N VAL A 19 4.05 3.25 6.33
CA VAL A 19 2.98 2.32 6.66
C VAL A 19 1.65 2.91 6.22
N TYR A 20 0.83 2.10 5.57
CA TYR A 20 -0.49 2.48 5.07
C TYR A 20 -1.55 1.56 5.66
N ASP A 21 -2.74 2.11 5.89
CA ASP A 21 -3.89 1.30 6.28
C ASP A 21 -4.51 0.68 5.04
N VAL A 22 -4.86 -0.61 5.14
CA VAL A 22 -5.57 -1.29 4.05
C VAL A 22 -7.06 -1.12 4.29
N LEU A 23 -7.73 -0.42 3.37
CA LEU A 23 -9.16 -0.14 3.48
C LEU A 23 -9.99 -1.36 3.13
N ALA A 24 -9.53 -2.17 2.18
CA ALA A 24 -10.22 -3.38 1.75
C ALA A 24 -9.23 -4.26 1.00
N VAL A 25 -9.54 -5.56 0.94
CA VAL A 25 -8.79 -6.51 0.11
C VAL A 25 -9.72 -6.92 -1.02
N GLU A 26 -9.32 -6.65 -2.26
CA GLU A 26 -10.13 -6.92 -3.44
C GLU A 26 -9.38 -7.86 -4.36
N LYS A 27 -9.85 -9.10 -4.44
CA LYS A 27 -9.20 -10.14 -5.26
C LYS A 27 -7.72 -10.31 -4.92
N GLY A 28 -7.40 -10.22 -3.63
CA GLY A 28 -6.02 -10.36 -3.14
C GLY A 28 -5.19 -9.10 -3.26
N TRP A 29 -5.74 -8.01 -3.79
CA TRP A 29 -5.06 -6.72 -3.89
C TRP A 29 -5.51 -5.80 -2.76
N TYR A 30 -4.65 -4.89 -2.35
CA TYR A 30 -4.93 -3.98 -1.24
C TYR A 30 -5.45 -2.63 -1.77
N ARG A 31 -6.59 -2.19 -1.25
CA ARG A 31 -7.09 -0.84 -1.54
C ARG A 31 -6.52 0.09 -0.47
N ILE A 32 -5.77 1.09 -0.92
CA ILE A 32 -5.01 1.98 -0.05
C ILE A 32 -5.18 3.40 -0.54
N ILE A 33 -5.31 4.36 0.39
CA ILE A 33 -5.21 5.78 0.05
C ILE A 33 -3.72 6.10 -0.01
N ASP A 34 -3.23 6.41 -1.20
CA ASP A 34 -1.82 6.68 -1.41
C ASP A 34 -1.47 8.13 -1.08
N ASP A 35 -0.22 8.55 -1.37
CA ASP A 35 0.24 9.89 -1.02
C ASP A 35 -0.43 10.98 -1.83
N SER A 36 -1.13 10.64 -2.92
CA SER A 36 -1.91 11.61 -3.69
C SER A 36 -3.25 11.92 -3.04
N GLY A 37 -3.65 11.15 -2.04
CA GLY A 37 -4.93 11.30 -1.36
C GLY A 37 -6.06 10.56 -2.03
N GLU A 38 -5.78 9.77 -3.06
CA GLU A 38 -6.78 8.98 -3.78
C GLU A 38 -6.61 7.52 -3.45
N ASP A 39 -7.71 6.75 -3.52
CA ASP A 39 -7.67 5.32 -3.24
C ASP A 39 -7.55 4.52 -4.52
N TYR A 40 -6.57 3.64 -4.55
CA TYR A 40 -6.33 2.71 -5.65
C TYR A 40 -6.04 1.33 -5.08
N ILE A 41 -6.11 0.31 -5.94
CA ILE A 41 -5.71 -1.05 -5.54
C ILE A 41 -4.29 -1.30 -6.02
N TYR A 42 -3.52 -2.00 -5.18
CA TYR A 42 -2.11 -2.31 -5.43
C TYR A 42 -1.84 -3.77 -5.13
N PRO A 43 -0.95 -4.42 -5.89
CA PRO A 43 -0.65 -5.83 -5.66
C PRO A 43 0.10 -6.03 -4.33
N PRO A 44 -0.16 -7.15 -3.63
CA PRO A 44 0.42 -7.37 -2.30
C PRO A 44 1.95 -7.49 -2.30
N GLU A 45 2.57 -7.86 -3.42
CA GLU A 45 4.03 -7.97 -3.48
C GLU A 45 4.74 -6.64 -3.35
N MET A 46 4.02 -5.52 -3.41
CA MET A 46 4.59 -4.19 -3.20
C MET A 46 4.72 -3.83 -1.73
N PHE A 47 4.25 -4.71 -0.85
CA PHE A 47 4.14 -4.39 0.57
C PHE A 47 4.60 -5.53 1.46
N GLU A 48 4.91 -5.17 2.70
CA GLU A 48 5.13 -6.11 3.79
C GLU A 48 4.02 -5.86 4.81
N VAL A 49 3.31 -6.92 5.21
CA VAL A 49 2.27 -6.78 6.24
C VAL A 49 2.97 -6.56 7.57
N VAL A 50 2.66 -5.45 8.24
CA VAL A 50 3.26 -5.13 9.55
C VAL A 50 2.26 -5.26 10.69
N GLU A 51 0.96 -5.29 10.36
CA GLU A 51 -0.08 -5.49 11.37
C GLU A 51 -1.29 -6.11 10.69
N ALA A 52 -1.63 -7.33 11.07
CA ALA A 52 -2.73 -8.08 10.46
C ALA A 52 -4.12 -7.52 10.79
#